data_56a5af64285b938b8f87044a6339ed3c
#
_entry.id   56a5af64285b938b8f87044a6339ed3c
#
_cell.length_a   1.000
_cell.length_b   1.000
_cell.length_c   1.000
_cell.angle_alpha   90.00
_cell.angle_beta   90.00
_cell.angle_gamma   90.00
#
_symmetry.space_group_name_H-M   'P 1'
#
loop_
_entity.id
_entity.type
_entity.pdbx_description
1 polymer ?
#
loop_
_entity_poly.entity_id
_entity_poly.type
_entity_poly.pdbx_seq_one_letter_code
_entity_poly.pdbx_strand_id
1 'polypeptide(L)'
;MHRSITAAVGAVVIALPVANAAAAAKKKVITSTKTVTGPQAVADRWGYIQITLVVKKTTTIVGTHKKVTRKITNVGVPVYPNHTDRSVFINEQALPYLTQEVLQAQFNPNISMISGATATSFAFEQSLQAAILQAEKV
;
A
#
# COMPACT_ATOMS: atom_id res chain seq x y z
N MET A 1 -26.01 -20.42 -18.80
CA MET A 1 -25.72 -20.00 -18.44
C MET A 1 -25.76 -19.47 -18.29
N HIS A 2 -25.70 -19.55 -18.21
CA HIS A 2 -25.54 -18.94 -17.82
C HIS A 2 -25.17 -18.46 -17.77
N ARG A 3 -24.84 -18.54 -17.91
CA ARG A 3 -24.27 -18.11 -17.75
C ARG A 3 -24.03 -17.45 -17.36
N SER A 4 -23.66 -17.47 -17.03
CA SER A 4 -23.32 -16.85 -16.40
C SER A 4 -23.18 -16.25 -16.00
N ILE A 5 -22.78 -16.13 -15.89
CA ILE A 5 -22.52 -15.73 -15.35
C ILE A 5 -22.11 -15.21 -14.86
N THR A 6 -21.40 -15.08 -14.65
CA THR A 6 -20.91 -14.61 -13.98
C THR A 6 -20.56 -13.99 -13.52
N ALA A 7 -20.10 -13.87 -13.32
CA ALA A 7 -19.70 -13.45 -12.68
C ALA A 7 -19.31 -12.85 -12.15
N ALA A 8 -18.81 -12.53 -11.90
CA ALA A 8 -18.54 -12.09 -11.23
C ALA A 8 -18.28 -11.34 -10.83
N VAL A 9 -17.95 -11.03 -10.93
CA VAL A 9 -17.99 -10.29 -10.54
C VAL A 9 -17.87 -9.68 -10.00
N GLY A 10 -17.61 -9.37 -10.15
CA GLY A 10 -17.46 -9.00 -9.51
C GLY A 10 -18.21 -8.85 -9.02
N ALA A 11 -18.46 -8.79 -9.16
CA ALA A 11 -19.20 -8.90 -8.65
C ALA A 11 -20.02 -9.45 -8.71
N VAL A 12 -20.11 -9.78 -8.99
CA VAL A 12 -20.81 -10.24 -8.88
C VAL A 12 -21.53 -10.83 -8.94
N VAL A 13 -21.86 -11.11 -8.94
CA VAL A 13 -22.45 -11.85 -8.85
C VAL A 13 -23.26 -12.29 -9.20
N ILE A 14 -23.35 -12.60 -9.51
CA ILE A 14 -24.06 -13.18 -9.79
C ILE A 14 -24.94 -13.68 -9.62
N ALA A 15 -25.32 -13.72 -9.69
CA ALA A 15 -26.14 -14.28 -9.31
C ALA A 15 -26.68 -15.28 -9.57
N LEU A 16 -26.86 -15.89 -9.52
CA LEU A 16 -27.42 -16.88 -9.74
C LEU A 16 -28.41 -17.35 -9.54
N PRO A 17 -28.85 -17.66 -9.75
CA PRO A 17 -29.96 -17.84 -9.34
C PRO A 17 -30.57 -18.54 -8.70
N VAL A 18 -30.82 -18.65 -8.47
CA VAL A 18 -31.53 -19.34 -8.15
C VAL A 18 -32.15 -19.96 -7.14
N ALA A 19 -32.88 -20.76 -7.17
CA ALA A 19 -33.63 -21.20 -6.08
C ALA A 19 -32.81 -21.36 -4.88
N ASN A 20 -31.65 -21.75 -5.09
CA ASN A 20 -30.74 -21.82 -4.01
C ASN A 20 -30.17 -20.52 -3.62
N ALA A 21 -30.51 -19.50 -4.31
CA ALA A 21 -30.07 -18.20 -3.94
C ALA A 21 -30.55 -17.82 -2.57
N ALA A 22 -31.66 -18.36 -2.17
CA ALA A 22 -32.19 -18.09 -0.84
C ALA A 22 -31.27 -18.62 0.24
N ALA A 23 -30.58 -19.70 -0.04
CA ALA A 23 -29.69 -20.28 0.92
C ALA A 23 -28.28 -19.71 0.83
N ALA A 24 -27.96 -19.01 -0.25
CA ALA A 24 -26.65 -18.42 -0.42
C ALA A 24 -26.55 -17.14 0.37
N ALA A 25 -25.49 -17.00 1.14
CA ALA A 25 -25.24 -15.78 1.88
C ALA A 25 -24.90 -14.67 0.90
N LYS A 26 -25.46 -13.50 1.14
CA LYS A 26 -25.16 -12.32 0.33
C LYS A 26 -23.73 -11.90 0.60
N LYS A 27 -23.03 -11.56 -0.45
CA LYS A 27 -21.67 -11.03 -0.37
C LYS A 27 -21.74 -9.51 -0.36
N LYS A 28 -21.13 -8.92 0.65
CA LYS A 28 -21.02 -7.49 0.75
C LYS A 28 -19.55 -7.12 0.72
N VAL A 29 -19.20 -6.17 -0.14
CA VAL A 29 -17.82 -5.69 -0.27
C VAL A 29 -17.79 -4.21 0.08
N ILE A 30 -16.98 -3.87 1.07
CA ILE A 30 -16.78 -2.49 1.49
C ILE A 30 -15.34 -2.14 1.24
N THR A 31 -15.12 -1.07 0.47
CA THR A 31 -13.78 -0.59 0.15
C THR A 31 -13.59 0.80 0.73
N SER A 32 -12.47 1.01 1.40
CA SER A 32 -12.09 2.31 1.89
C SER A 32 -10.62 2.56 1.59
N THR A 33 -10.26 3.83 1.46
CA THR A 33 -8.90 4.23 1.17
C THR A 33 -8.46 5.21 2.24
N LYS A 34 -7.25 5.02 2.76
CA LYS A 34 -6.72 5.87 3.81
C LYS A 34 -5.25 6.12 3.56
N THR A 35 -4.81 7.35 3.88
CA THR A 35 -3.41 7.71 3.78
C THR A 35 -2.80 7.70 5.17
N VAL A 36 -1.68 7.02 5.34
CA VAL A 36 -0.90 7.05 6.58
C VAL A 36 0.43 7.71 6.31
N THR A 37 0.95 8.41 7.30
CA THR A 37 2.20 9.15 7.20
C THR A 37 3.16 8.61 8.24
N GLY A 38 4.34 8.20 7.81
CA GLY A 38 5.40 7.77 8.70
C GLY A 38 6.12 8.98 9.31
N PRO A 39 6.96 8.74 10.30
CA PRO A 39 7.75 9.81 10.91
C PRO A 39 8.85 10.27 9.98
N GLN A 40 9.37 11.46 10.22
CA GLN A 40 10.56 11.93 9.55
C GLN A 40 11.76 11.15 10.08
N ALA A 41 12.48 10.51 9.20
CA ALA A 41 13.69 9.76 9.54
C ALA A 41 14.92 10.52 9.06
N VAL A 42 15.96 10.50 9.86
CA VAL A 42 17.18 11.26 9.57
C VAL A 42 17.97 10.58 8.46
N ALA A 43 18.25 11.32 7.40
CA ALA A 43 19.10 10.88 6.30
C ALA A 43 20.49 11.47 6.50
N ASP A 44 21.14 11.08 7.59
CA ASP A 44 22.43 11.59 8.02
C ASP A 44 22.38 13.12 8.12
N ARG A 45 23.43 13.81 7.77
CA ARG A 45 23.48 15.28 7.78
C ARG A 45 22.74 15.92 6.62
N TRP A 46 22.16 15.12 5.73
CA TRP A 46 21.53 15.64 4.51
C TRP A 46 20.10 16.11 4.72
N GLY A 47 19.45 15.69 5.80
CA GLY A 47 18.07 16.08 6.08
C GLY A 47 17.23 14.92 6.53
N TYR A 48 15.95 14.95 6.13
CA TYR A 48 14.97 13.97 6.58
C TYR A 48 14.25 13.35 5.40
N ILE A 49 13.77 12.12 5.61
CA ILE A 49 12.88 11.43 4.69
C ILE A 49 11.58 11.13 5.44
N GLN A 50 10.47 11.41 4.81
CA GLN A 50 9.16 11.06 5.34
C GLN A 50 8.35 10.41 4.23
N ILE A 51 7.65 9.33 4.58
CA ILE A 51 6.91 8.53 3.61
C ILE A 51 5.42 8.59 3.93
N THR A 52 4.61 8.65 2.88
CA THR A 52 3.17 8.46 2.97
C THR A 52 2.79 7.21 2.21
N LEU A 53 1.85 6.46 2.75
CA LEU A 53 1.31 5.27 2.09
C LEU A 53 -0.19 5.44 1.92
N VAL A 54 -0.68 5.16 0.72
CA VAL A 54 -2.12 5.10 0.47
C VAL A 54 -2.53 3.64 0.55
N VAL A 55 -3.41 3.33 1.48
CA VAL A 55 -3.81 1.96 1.77
C VAL A 55 -5.27 1.77 1.39
N LYS A 56 -5.51 0.79 0.56
CA LYS A 56 -6.87 0.38 0.20
C LYS A 56 -7.24 -0.82 1.06
N LYS A 57 -8.29 -0.65 1.86
CA LYS A 57 -8.82 -1.71 2.71
C LYS A 57 -10.09 -2.24 2.09
N THR A 58 -10.16 -3.53 1.89
CA THR A 58 -11.34 -4.20 1.36
C THR A 58 -11.86 -5.16 2.40
N THR A 59 -13.12 -4.99 2.80
CA THR A 59 -13.80 -5.89 3.73
C THR A 59 -14.85 -6.64 2.95
N THR A 60 -14.75 -7.96 2.95
CA THR A 60 -15.72 -8.83 2.30
C THR A 60 -16.49 -9.59 3.38
N ILE A 61 -17.80 -9.48 3.33
CA ILE A 61 -18.68 -10.12 4.31
C ILE A 61 -19.59 -11.10 3.57
N VAL A 62 -19.56 -12.36 3.98
CA VAL A 62 -20.42 -13.41 3.44
C VAL A 62 -21.06 -14.10 4.63
N GLY A 63 -22.36 -13.84 4.85
CA GLY A 63 -23.04 -14.34 6.04
C GLY A 63 -22.42 -13.79 7.31
N THR A 64 -21.89 -14.68 8.14
CA THR A 64 -21.20 -14.31 9.37
C THR A 64 -19.68 -14.24 9.20
N HIS A 65 -19.19 -14.55 8.00
CA HIS A 65 -17.76 -14.54 7.73
C HIS A 65 -17.33 -13.17 7.23
N LYS A 66 -16.23 -12.67 7.80
CA LYS A 66 -15.68 -11.37 7.45
C LYS A 66 -14.21 -11.56 7.09
N LYS A 67 -13.82 -11.06 5.94
CA LYS A 67 -12.43 -11.08 5.48
C LYS A 67 -11.99 -9.65 5.20
N VAL A 68 -10.85 -9.27 5.76
CA VAL A 68 -10.29 -7.94 5.56
C VAL A 68 -8.94 -8.10 4.84
N THR A 69 -8.78 -7.37 3.74
CA THR A 69 -7.52 -7.32 3.02
C THR A 69 -7.08 -5.87 2.89
N ARG A 70 -5.78 -5.67 2.88
CA ARG A 70 -5.20 -4.34 2.74
C ARG A 70 -4.14 -4.38 1.66
N LYS A 71 -4.09 -3.31 0.86
CA LYS A 71 -3.13 -3.18 -0.22
C LYS A 71 -2.60 -1.75 -0.24
N ILE A 72 -1.28 -1.61 -0.33
CA ILE A 72 -0.65 -0.33 -0.55
C ILE A 72 -0.75 -0.04 -2.04
N THR A 73 -1.47 1.03 -2.39
CA THR A 73 -1.73 1.37 -3.79
C THR A 73 -0.86 2.52 -4.28
N ASN A 74 -0.30 3.29 -3.36
CA ASN A 74 0.58 4.39 -3.73
C ASN A 74 1.54 4.71 -2.59
N VAL A 75 2.69 5.27 -2.96
CA VAL A 75 3.74 5.65 -2.02
C VAL A 75 4.19 7.05 -2.38
N GLY A 76 4.18 7.95 -1.40
CA GLY A 76 4.69 9.31 -1.59
C GLY A 76 5.86 9.58 -0.66
N VAL A 77 6.69 10.52 -1.05
CA VAL A 77 7.82 10.98 -0.23
C VAL A 77 7.75 12.50 -0.16
N PRO A 78 6.88 13.04 0.72
CA PRO A 78 6.70 14.49 0.79
C PRO A 78 7.89 15.25 1.34
N VAL A 79 8.76 14.59 2.07
CA VAL A 79 9.96 15.21 2.63
C VAL A 79 11.17 14.36 2.24
N TYR A 80 12.15 14.98 1.59
CA TYR A 80 13.43 14.35 1.27
C TYR A 80 14.50 15.42 1.18
N PRO A 81 15.80 15.05 1.32
CA PRO A 81 16.89 16.03 1.22
C PRO A 81 16.94 16.64 -0.17
N ASN A 82 16.85 17.97 -0.23
CA ASN A 82 16.82 18.68 -1.51
C ASN A 82 17.52 20.03 -1.45
N HIS A 83 18.34 20.27 -0.42
CA HIS A 83 18.96 21.58 -0.22
C HIS A 83 20.28 21.76 -0.97
N THR A 84 20.79 20.70 -1.59
CA THR A 84 21.98 20.78 -2.45
C THR A 84 21.68 20.10 -3.78
N ASP A 85 22.42 20.52 -4.84
CA ASP A 85 22.25 19.91 -6.15
C ASP A 85 22.55 18.42 -6.11
N ARG A 86 23.55 18.02 -5.30
CA ARG A 86 23.89 16.62 -5.17
C ARG A 86 22.78 15.82 -4.49
N SER A 87 22.17 16.37 -3.45
CA SER A 87 21.04 15.72 -2.77
C SER A 87 19.87 15.55 -3.71
N VAL A 88 19.54 16.58 -4.47
CA VAL A 88 18.46 16.52 -5.46
C VAL A 88 18.74 15.42 -6.49
N PHE A 89 19.97 15.41 -7.04
CA PHE A 89 20.34 14.43 -8.05
C PHE A 89 20.22 13.01 -7.53
N ILE A 90 20.75 12.74 -6.34
CA ILE A 90 20.71 11.40 -5.74
C ILE A 90 19.27 10.97 -5.50
N ASN A 91 18.46 11.84 -4.90
CA ASN A 91 17.11 11.47 -4.50
C ASN A 91 16.15 11.38 -5.67
N GLU A 92 16.30 12.19 -6.69
CA GLU A 92 15.48 12.08 -7.89
C GLU A 92 15.69 10.75 -8.61
N GLN A 93 16.85 10.14 -8.45
CA GLN A 93 17.12 8.83 -9.02
C GLN A 93 16.77 7.68 -8.09
N ALA A 94 17.06 7.82 -6.79
CA ALA A 94 16.88 6.75 -5.84
C ALA A 94 15.41 6.57 -5.42
N LEU A 95 14.69 7.65 -5.19
CA LEU A 95 13.34 7.57 -4.64
C LEU A 95 12.36 6.81 -5.54
N PRO A 96 12.36 6.99 -6.87
CA PRO A 96 11.48 6.19 -7.72
C PRO A 96 11.71 4.69 -7.60
N TYR A 97 12.97 4.26 -7.48
CA TYR A 97 13.27 2.84 -7.28
C TYR A 97 12.75 2.34 -5.95
N LEU A 98 12.96 3.12 -4.89
CA LEU A 98 12.53 2.73 -3.55
C LEU A 98 11.01 2.64 -3.46
N THR A 99 10.30 3.62 -4.03
CA THR A 99 8.84 3.59 -4.01
C THR A 99 8.29 2.42 -4.82
N GLN A 100 8.94 2.08 -5.93
CA GLN A 100 8.55 0.93 -6.72
C GLN A 100 8.72 -0.37 -5.94
N GLU A 101 9.82 -0.49 -5.21
CA GLU A 101 10.05 -1.67 -4.37
C GLU A 101 9.00 -1.81 -3.28
N VAL A 102 8.56 -0.70 -2.69
CA VAL A 102 7.51 -0.74 -1.68
C VAL A 102 6.21 -1.30 -2.27
N LEU A 103 5.85 -0.84 -3.47
CA LEU A 103 4.63 -1.33 -4.12
C LEU A 103 4.70 -2.82 -4.40
N GLN A 104 5.88 -3.33 -4.72
CA GLN A 104 6.08 -4.76 -4.95
C GLN A 104 6.11 -5.55 -3.64
N ALA A 105 6.77 -5.03 -2.63
CA ALA A 105 6.94 -5.71 -1.35
C ALA A 105 5.71 -5.58 -0.44
N GLN A 106 4.88 -4.59 -0.68
CA GLN A 106 3.67 -4.31 0.09
C GLN A 106 4.01 -4.08 1.57
N PHE A 107 3.59 -4.92 2.48
CA PHE A 107 3.79 -4.72 3.92
C PHE A 107 5.12 -5.26 4.44
N ASN A 108 6.00 -5.67 3.55
CA ASN A 108 7.36 -6.09 3.92
C ASN A 108 8.29 -4.88 3.85
N PRO A 109 8.85 -4.41 4.98
CA PRO A 109 9.71 -3.23 4.97
C PRO A 109 11.13 -3.50 4.51
N ASN A 110 11.50 -4.75 4.23
CA ASN A 110 12.85 -5.09 3.80
C ASN A 110 13.01 -4.80 2.31
N ILE A 111 13.49 -3.60 2.01
CA ILE A 111 13.75 -3.17 0.64
C ILE A 111 15.26 -3.06 0.44
N SER A 112 15.67 -3.10 -0.83
CA SER A 112 17.09 -3.04 -1.17
C SER A 112 17.67 -1.65 -0.97
N MET A 113 18.90 -1.60 -0.50
CA MET A 113 19.64 -0.34 -0.41
C MET A 113 20.11 0.06 -1.80
N ILE A 114 20.01 1.34 -2.10
CA ILE A 114 20.47 1.87 -3.39
C ILE A 114 21.93 2.29 -3.25
N SER A 115 22.78 1.73 -4.09
CA SER A 115 24.20 2.07 -4.11
C SER A 115 24.38 3.56 -4.40
N GLY A 116 25.20 4.23 -3.60
CA GLY A 116 25.40 5.67 -3.72
C GLY A 116 24.35 6.52 -3.04
N ALA A 117 23.30 5.90 -2.50
CA ALA A 117 22.22 6.60 -1.79
C ALA A 117 21.92 5.90 -0.47
N THR A 118 22.94 5.50 0.27
CA THR A 118 22.80 4.70 1.49
C THR A 118 22.02 5.44 2.57
N ALA A 119 22.35 6.72 2.82
CA ALA A 119 21.66 7.50 3.84
C ALA A 119 20.18 7.67 3.51
N THR A 120 19.87 7.94 2.25
CA THR A 120 18.48 8.04 1.77
C THR A 120 17.74 6.72 1.93
N SER A 121 18.37 5.62 1.51
CA SER A 121 17.76 4.29 1.59
C SER A 121 17.47 3.90 3.03
N PHE A 122 18.40 4.19 3.93
CA PHE A 122 18.27 3.85 5.34
C PHE A 122 17.13 4.64 5.99
N ALA A 123 17.10 5.96 5.75
CA ALA A 123 16.05 6.81 6.29
C ALA A 123 14.68 6.46 5.69
N PHE A 124 14.65 6.13 4.41
CA PHE A 124 13.44 5.67 3.74
C PHE A 124 12.89 4.43 4.43
N GLU A 125 13.74 3.44 4.69
CA GLU A 125 13.32 2.21 5.35
C GLU A 125 12.81 2.47 6.77
N GLN A 126 13.45 3.34 7.51
CA GLN A 126 13.01 3.67 8.87
C GLN A 126 11.61 4.30 8.88
N SER A 127 11.37 5.28 8.00
CA SER A 127 10.06 5.90 7.90
C SER A 127 9.02 4.89 7.38
N LEU A 128 9.43 4.02 6.46
CA LEU A 128 8.56 3.00 5.89
C LEU A 128 8.12 1.99 6.94
N GLN A 129 9.01 1.52 7.79
CA GLN A 129 8.66 0.55 8.83
C GLN A 129 7.53 1.08 9.71
N ALA A 130 7.66 2.32 10.16
CA ALA A 130 6.64 2.93 11.01
C ALA A 130 5.33 3.16 10.25
N ALA A 131 5.43 3.56 8.99
CA ALA A 131 4.24 3.76 8.16
C ALA A 131 3.49 2.44 7.92
N ILE A 132 4.21 1.36 7.70
CA ILE A 132 3.60 0.04 7.51
C ILE A 132 2.86 -0.40 8.78
N LEU A 133 3.44 -0.18 9.95
CA LEU A 133 2.77 -0.52 11.20
C LEU A 133 1.44 0.23 11.34
N GLN A 134 1.40 1.50 10.93
CA GLN A 134 0.15 2.25 10.94
C GLN A 134 -0.82 1.73 9.87
N ALA A 135 -0.30 1.38 8.69
CA ALA A 135 -1.11 0.89 7.59
C ALA A 135 -1.82 -0.43 7.94
N GLU A 136 -1.16 -1.27 8.73
CA GLU A 136 -1.74 -2.54 9.15
C GLU A 136 -2.93 -2.37 10.10
N LYS A 137 -3.07 -1.20 10.69
CA LYS A 137 -4.15 -0.89 11.63
C LYS A 137 -5.32 -0.15 11.00
N VAL A 138 -5.21 0.20 9.75
CA VAL A 138 -6.25 0.94 9.02
C VAL A 138 -7.56 0.17 8.94
#